data_515f1a7ad3a7bf975aee7ee881e28d19
#
_entry.id   515f1a7ad3a7bf975aee7ee881e28d19
#
_cell.length_a   1.000
_cell.length_b   1.000
_cell.length_c   1.000
_cell.angle_alpha   90.00
_cell.angle_beta   90.00
_cell.angle_gamma   90.00
#
_symmetry.space_group_name_H-M   'P 1'
#
loop_
_entity.id
_entity.type
_entity.pdbx_description
1 polymer ?
#
loop_
_entity_poly.entity_id
_entity_poly.type
_entity_poly.pdbx_seq_one_letter_code
_entity_poly.pdbx_strand_id
1 'polypeptide(L)'
;IQSLPIPDVKVSFEATKAEDKNWNEEWEKAGFDPIIIDDRCAIICKNLEEEAIATYPQLETIPMKIVIDAQQAFGTGTHETTQMIVSLLLNQDLKEKRVLDCGCGTGILGIVAAKCGAKEVVSYDIDEWSVRNAEHNAELNSVELDVLEGDKRVLSHVNGVFDVILANINRNIILEDIDEFVSVMTTESKIILSGFYEQDAEAILQ
;
A
#
# COMPACT_ATOMS: atom_id res chain seq x y z
N ILE A 1 -24.09 -24.88 -4.05
CA ILE A 1 -23.07 -25.34 -3.08
C ILE A 1 -22.62 -26.69 -3.56
N GLN A 2 -21.36 -26.77 -4.09
CA GLN A 2 -20.77 -28.05 -4.43
C GLN A 2 -20.54 -28.84 -3.14
N SER A 3 -20.90 -30.13 -3.15
CA SER A 3 -20.72 -31.02 -2.02
C SER A 3 -19.23 -31.05 -1.62
N LEU A 4 -18.95 -30.77 -0.35
CA LEU A 4 -17.63 -30.99 0.18
C LEU A 4 -17.23 -32.47 -0.01
N PRO A 5 -16.01 -32.79 -0.42
CA PRO A 5 -15.56 -34.16 -0.69
C PRO A 5 -15.26 -34.94 0.58
N ILE A 6 -16.09 -34.78 1.62
CA ILE A 6 -15.95 -35.47 2.92
C ILE A 6 -17.19 -36.34 3.09
N PRO A 7 -17.07 -37.66 3.03
CA PRO A 7 -18.19 -38.56 3.23
C PRO A 7 -18.81 -38.37 4.64
N ASP A 8 -20.14 -38.48 4.73
CA ASP A 8 -20.93 -38.44 5.96
C ASP A 8 -20.96 -37.10 6.73
N VAL A 9 -20.50 -36.00 6.15
CA VAL A 9 -20.61 -34.64 6.73
C VAL A 9 -21.83 -33.93 6.15
N LYS A 10 -22.82 -33.62 7.02
CA LYS A 10 -23.89 -32.68 6.69
C LYS A 10 -23.47 -31.30 7.13
N VAL A 11 -23.29 -30.38 6.18
CA VAL A 11 -23.00 -28.96 6.46
C VAL A 11 -24.31 -28.18 6.32
N SER A 12 -24.71 -27.50 7.39
CA SER A 12 -25.73 -26.46 7.38
C SER A 12 -25.10 -25.11 7.68
N PHE A 13 -25.58 -24.08 7.04
CA PHE A 13 -25.16 -22.71 7.37
C PHE A 13 -26.38 -21.82 7.47
N GLU A 14 -26.28 -20.83 8.33
CA GLU A 14 -27.23 -19.75 8.48
C GLU A 14 -26.50 -18.45 8.09
N ALA A 15 -27.08 -17.70 7.16
CA ALA A 15 -26.55 -16.41 6.77
C ALA A 15 -27.36 -15.31 7.47
N THR A 16 -26.71 -14.56 8.33
CA THR A 16 -27.28 -13.35 8.92
C THR A 16 -26.58 -12.12 8.31
N LYS A 17 -27.32 -11.02 8.18
CA LYS A 17 -26.72 -9.74 7.78
C LYS A 17 -25.75 -9.32 8.89
N ALA A 18 -24.48 -9.16 8.54
CA ALA A 18 -23.51 -8.58 9.46
C ALA A 18 -23.92 -7.15 9.83
N GLU A 19 -23.70 -6.75 11.07
CA GLU A 19 -23.81 -5.36 11.47
C GLU A 19 -22.76 -4.55 10.72
N ASP A 20 -23.14 -3.36 10.28
CA ASP A 20 -22.22 -2.37 9.71
C ASP A 20 -21.42 -1.74 10.86
N LYS A 21 -20.41 -2.48 11.32
CA LYS A 21 -19.57 -2.13 12.46
C LYS A 21 -18.09 -2.27 12.05
N ASN A 22 -17.31 -1.28 12.44
CA ASN A 22 -15.84 -1.39 12.33
C ASN A 22 -15.33 -2.47 13.33
N TRP A 23 -15.10 -3.68 12.83
CA TRP A 23 -14.59 -4.80 13.62
C TRP A 23 -13.10 -4.64 13.98
N ASN A 24 -12.41 -3.69 13.33
CA ASN A 24 -10.99 -3.41 13.55
C ASN A 24 -10.74 -2.29 14.58
N GLU A 25 -11.79 -1.67 15.11
CA GLU A 25 -11.70 -0.48 15.96
C GLU A 25 -10.76 -0.68 17.19
N GLU A 26 -10.79 -1.86 17.81
CA GLU A 26 -9.90 -2.15 18.94
C GLU A 26 -8.44 -2.28 18.49
N TRP A 27 -8.20 -2.86 17.32
CA TRP A 27 -6.88 -3.03 16.74
C TRP A 27 -6.31 -1.69 16.23
N GLU A 28 -7.13 -0.87 15.59
CA GLU A 28 -6.79 0.48 15.17
C GLU A 28 -6.40 1.37 16.37
N LYS A 29 -7.12 1.23 17.49
CA LYS A 29 -6.81 1.95 18.75
C LYS A 29 -5.53 1.45 19.41
N ALA A 30 -5.19 0.18 19.29
CA ALA A 30 -3.96 -0.38 19.85
C ALA A 30 -2.70 0.17 19.17
N GLY A 31 -2.80 0.47 17.86
CA GLY A 31 -1.67 1.00 17.08
C GLY A 31 -0.51 0.00 16.94
N PHE A 32 0.65 0.50 16.57
CA PHE A 32 1.91 -0.26 16.44
C PHE A 32 3.11 0.59 16.84
N ASP A 33 4.17 -0.09 17.29
CA ASP A 33 5.46 0.56 17.60
C ASP A 33 6.11 1.16 16.34
N PRO A 34 6.88 2.24 16.45
CA PRO A 34 7.57 2.84 15.32
C PRO A 34 8.44 1.86 14.55
N ILE A 35 8.31 1.85 13.24
CA ILE A 35 9.07 0.99 12.34
C ILE A 35 10.17 1.83 11.70
N ILE A 36 11.42 1.50 11.97
CA ILE A 36 12.58 2.21 11.43
C ILE A 36 13.17 1.39 10.27
N ILE A 37 13.32 2.04 9.11
CA ILE A 37 13.83 1.44 7.90
C ILE A 37 15.10 2.17 7.48
N ASP A 38 16.22 1.40 7.39
CA ASP A 38 17.56 1.84 6.95
C ASP A 38 18.10 3.09 7.70
N ASP A 39 17.65 3.33 8.94
CA ASP A 39 17.93 4.56 9.71
C ASP A 39 17.60 5.86 8.95
N ARG A 40 16.75 5.78 7.93
CA ARG A 40 16.40 6.88 7.03
C ARG A 40 14.92 7.22 7.03
N CYS A 41 14.05 6.25 7.30
CA CYS A 41 12.60 6.43 7.35
C CYS A 41 12.03 5.80 8.62
N ALA A 42 11.14 6.50 9.29
CA ALA A 42 10.34 5.96 10.39
C ALA A 42 8.85 6.02 10.03
N ILE A 43 8.16 4.90 10.17
CA ILE A 43 6.70 4.82 10.06
C ILE A 43 6.15 4.85 11.49
N ILE A 44 5.25 5.79 11.75
CA ILE A 44 4.73 6.09 13.08
C ILE A 44 3.21 6.00 13.02
N CYS A 45 2.62 5.26 13.97
CA CYS A 45 1.17 5.21 14.13
C CYS A 45 0.66 6.55 14.66
N LYS A 46 -0.36 7.13 14.00
CA LYS A 46 -0.91 8.45 14.38
C LYS A 46 -1.36 8.51 15.83
N ASN A 47 -2.05 7.48 16.31
CA ASN A 47 -2.58 7.42 17.67
C ASN A 47 -1.49 7.39 18.76
N LEU A 48 -0.28 6.98 18.40
CA LEU A 48 0.86 6.84 19.31
C LEU A 48 2.01 7.81 19.01
N GLU A 49 1.79 8.80 18.13
CA GLU A 49 2.85 9.70 17.65
C GLU A 49 3.61 10.41 18.78
N GLU A 50 2.88 11.00 19.74
CA GLU A 50 3.50 11.70 20.87
C GLU A 50 4.26 10.74 21.79
N GLU A 51 3.67 9.57 22.09
CA GLU A 51 4.29 8.53 22.90
C GLU A 51 5.52 7.94 22.21
N ALA A 52 5.44 7.70 20.89
CA ALA A 52 6.56 7.22 20.10
C ALA A 52 7.75 8.16 20.14
N ILE A 53 7.53 9.47 19.94
CA ILE A 53 8.60 10.47 20.00
C ILE A 53 9.23 10.51 21.40
N ALA A 54 8.42 10.40 22.45
CA ALA A 54 8.93 10.41 23.83
C ALA A 54 9.69 9.13 24.20
N THR A 55 9.27 7.97 23.67
CA THR A 55 9.80 6.64 24.03
C THR A 55 11.01 6.24 23.21
N TYR A 56 11.09 6.70 21.95
CA TYR A 56 12.10 6.29 20.97
C TYR A 56 12.98 7.49 20.54
N PRO A 57 14.00 7.89 21.34
CA PRO A 57 14.84 9.07 21.05
C PRO A 57 15.51 9.04 19.67
N GLN A 58 15.78 7.83 19.12
CA GLN A 58 16.36 7.67 17.79
C GLN A 58 15.47 8.27 16.67
N LEU A 59 14.17 8.43 16.90
CA LEU A 59 13.28 9.08 15.93
C LEU A 59 13.66 10.55 15.67
N GLU A 60 14.34 11.21 16.61
CA GLU A 60 14.79 12.59 16.40
C GLU A 60 15.79 12.70 15.25
N THR A 61 16.62 11.69 15.07
CA THR A 61 17.70 11.65 14.07
C THR A 61 17.26 11.10 12.71
N ILE A 62 16.09 10.46 12.63
CA ILE A 62 15.57 9.92 11.39
C ILE A 62 15.08 11.06 10.47
N PRO A 63 15.66 11.19 9.26
CA PRO A 63 15.36 12.33 8.38
C PRO A 63 13.94 12.33 7.81
N MET A 64 13.35 11.16 7.56
CA MET A 64 12.00 11.02 7.02
C MET A 64 11.08 10.37 8.05
N LYS A 65 9.99 11.03 8.37
CA LYS A 65 8.93 10.49 9.22
C LYS A 65 7.64 10.41 8.41
N ILE A 66 6.99 9.26 8.48
CA ILE A 66 5.71 8.97 7.86
C ILE A 66 4.72 8.66 8.97
N VAL A 67 3.69 9.44 9.11
CA VAL A 67 2.61 9.21 10.08
C VAL A 67 1.47 8.52 9.36
N ILE A 68 1.04 7.38 9.87
CA ILE A 68 -0.07 6.58 9.30
C ILE A 68 -1.19 6.45 10.33
N ASP A 69 -2.38 6.84 9.88
CA ASP A 69 -3.65 6.59 10.55
C ASP A 69 -4.41 5.52 9.75
N ALA A 70 -4.31 4.27 10.17
CA ALA A 70 -4.86 3.12 9.43
C ALA A 70 -6.34 2.91 9.78
N GLN A 71 -7.21 3.74 9.25
CA GLN A 71 -8.66 3.62 9.42
C GLN A 71 -9.24 2.67 8.39
N GLN A 72 -9.55 1.43 8.78
CA GLN A 72 -10.16 0.38 7.94
C GLN A 72 -9.40 0.06 6.63
N ALA A 73 -8.22 0.62 6.42
CA ALA A 73 -7.40 0.40 5.24
C ALA A 73 -6.24 -0.55 5.53
N PHE A 74 -5.83 -1.30 4.52
CA PHE A 74 -4.64 -2.15 4.56
C PHE A 74 -3.37 -1.31 4.37
N GLY A 75 -2.23 -1.75 4.97
CA GLY A 75 -0.94 -1.11 4.69
C GLY A 75 -0.44 -0.20 5.81
N THR A 76 -0.49 -0.65 7.08
CA THR A 76 0.09 0.07 8.23
C THR A 76 1.61 0.26 8.18
N GLY A 77 2.29 -0.47 7.30
CA GLY A 77 3.76 -0.53 7.25
C GLY A 77 4.36 -1.67 8.07
N THR A 78 3.57 -2.38 8.89
CA THR A 78 4.06 -3.49 9.73
C THR A 78 4.47 -4.71 8.94
N HIS A 79 3.96 -4.87 7.71
CA HIS A 79 4.28 -6.01 6.86
C HIS A 79 5.67 -5.85 6.23
N GLU A 80 6.46 -6.93 6.23
CA GLU A 80 7.84 -6.92 5.71
C GLU A 80 7.92 -6.49 4.24
N THR A 81 6.94 -6.86 3.41
CA THR A 81 6.90 -6.45 1.99
C THR A 81 6.80 -4.93 1.84
N THR A 82 6.01 -4.26 2.67
CA THR A 82 5.94 -2.80 2.69
C THR A 82 7.28 -2.19 3.06
N GLN A 83 7.93 -2.72 4.11
CA GLN A 83 9.25 -2.24 4.55
C GLN A 83 10.32 -2.44 3.48
N MET A 84 10.32 -3.58 2.79
CA MET A 84 11.23 -3.84 1.66
C MET A 84 11.04 -2.85 0.52
N ILE A 85 9.79 -2.54 0.13
CA ILE A 85 9.53 -1.56 -0.94
C ILE A 85 9.95 -0.16 -0.48
N VAL A 86 9.68 0.22 0.77
CA VAL A 86 10.15 1.50 1.32
C VAL A 86 11.67 1.59 1.25
N SER A 87 12.41 0.54 1.67
CA SER A 87 13.87 0.49 1.55
C SER A 87 14.33 0.64 0.10
N LEU A 88 13.65 -0.02 -0.85
CA LEU A 88 13.96 0.15 -2.29
C LEU A 88 13.74 1.58 -2.75
N LEU A 89 12.62 2.23 -2.38
CA LEU A 89 12.30 3.61 -2.74
C LEU A 89 13.31 4.61 -2.19
N LEU A 90 13.78 4.42 -0.94
CA LEU A 90 14.81 5.24 -0.32
C LEU A 90 16.15 5.23 -1.09
N ASN A 91 16.38 4.19 -1.91
CA ASN A 91 17.59 4.03 -2.73
C ASN A 91 17.37 4.33 -4.23
N GLN A 92 16.17 4.78 -4.63
CA GLN A 92 15.88 5.26 -5.98
C GLN A 92 16.04 6.78 -6.08
N ASP A 93 16.47 7.27 -7.24
CA ASP A 93 16.31 8.68 -7.58
C ASP A 93 14.92 8.88 -8.20
N LEU A 94 14.00 9.41 -7.39
CA LEU A 94 12.62 9.68 -7.78
C LEU A 94 12.41 11.15 -8.21
N LYS A 95 13.45 11.97 -8.19
CA LYS A 95 13.33 13.37 -8.60
C LYS A 95 12.84 13.49 -10.04
N GLU A 96 11.81 14.32 -10.24
CA GLU A 96 11.15 14.53 -11.53
C GLU A 96 10.46 13.25 -12.10
N LYS A 97 10.31 12.19 -11.31
CA LYS A 97 9.68 10.93 -11.72
C LYS A 97 8.19 10.93 -11.45
N ARG A 98 7.43 10.28 -12.33
CA ARG A 98 6.04 9.94 -12.14
C ARG A 98 5.93 8.53 -11.57
N VAL A 99 5.21 8.39 -10.47
CA VAL A 99 5.05 7.11 -9.75
C VAL A 99 3.58 6.72 -9.75
N LEU A 100 3.31 5.43 -9.97
CA LEU A 100 2.00 4.83 -9.84
C LEU A 100 2.02 3.85 -8.65
N ASP A 101 1.04 3.96 -7.75
CA ASP A 101 0.85 3.06 -6.61
C ASP A 101 -0.47 2.30 -6.77
N CYS A 102 -0.38 0.99 -7.10
CA CYS A 102 -1.50 0.15 -7.45
C CYS A 102 -1.99 -0.64 -6.23
N GLY A 103 -3.27 -0.46 -5.85
CA GLY A 103 -3.81 -1.03 -4.62
C GLY A 103 -3.18 -0.36 -3.40
N CYS A 104 -3.31 0.98 -3.32
CA CYS A 104 -2.51 1.81 -2.41
C CYS A 104 -2.84 1.62 -0.92
N GLY A 105 -4.02 1.09 -0.56
CA GLY A 105 -4.42 0.92 0.84
C GLY A 105 -4.34 2.23 1.63
N THR A 106 -3.49 2.30 2.65
CA THR A 106 -3.25 3.53 3.43
C THR A 106 -2.51 4.64 2.66
N GLY A 107 -2.06 4.36 1.43
CA GLY A 107 -1.25 5.28 0.63
C GLY A 107 0.23 5.35 1.02
N ILE A 108 0.69 4.50 1.94
CA ILE A 108 2.04 4.58 2.51
C ILE A 108 3.16 4.58 1.45
N LEU A 109 3.07 3.75 0.40
CA LEU A 109 4.10 3.66 -0.63
C LEU A 109 4.13 4.91 -1.50
N GLY A 110 2.95 5.41 -1.89
CA GLY A 110 2.81 6.68 -2.60
C GLY A 110 3.34 7.87 -1.79
N ILE A 111 3.04 7.92 -0.48
CA ILE A 111 3.54 8.94 0.44
C ILE A 111 5.07 8.92 0.52
N VAL A 112 5.67 7.73 0.66
CA VAL A 112 7.14 7.58 0.66
C VAL A 112 7.72 8.04 -0.68
N ALA A 113 7.13 7.65 -1.80
CA ALA A 113 7.58 8.08 -3.13
C ALA A 113 7.56 9.61 -3.27
N ALA A 114 6.48 10.26 -2.84
CA ALA A 114 6.36 11.73 -2.84
C ALA A 114 7.42 12.37 -1.94
N LYS A 115 7.65 11.85 -0.73
CA LYS A 115 8.71 12.31 0.18
C LYS A 115 10.11 12.08 -0.37
N CYS A 116 10.32 11.06 -1.21
CA CYS A 116 11.57 10.83 -1.94
C CYS A 116 11.75 11.78 -3.14
N GLY A 117 10.80 12.67 -3.39
CA GLY A 117 10.91 13.72 -4.40
C GLY A 117 10.26 13.41 -5.74
N ALA A 118 9.37 12.40 -5.80
CA ALA A 118 8.56 12.14 -6.99
C ALA A 118 7.81 13.41 -7.40
N LYS A 119 7.79 13.68 -8.71
CA LYS A 119 7.13 14.86 -9.27
C LYS A 119 5.61 14.76 -9.22
N GLU A 120 5.12 13.57 -9.42
CA GLU A 120 3.70 13.23 -9.42
C GLU A 120 3.52 11.79 -8.93
N VAL A 121 2.57 11.59 -8.05
CA VAL A 121 2.20 10.26 -7.58
C VAL A 121 0.71 10.07 -7.80
N VAL A 122 0.37 9.10 -8.64
CA VAL A 122 -1.00 8.63 -8.84
C VAL A 122 -1.14 7.32 -8.08
N SER A 123 -2.21 7.21 -7.34
CA SER A 123 -2.53 6.00 -6.55
C SER A 123 -3.95 5.55 -6.87
N TYR A 124 -4.23 4.28 -6.79
CA TYR A 124 -5.62 3.82 -6.86
C TYR A 124 -5.88 2.62 -5.96
N ASP A 125 -7.13 2.50 -5.53
CA ASP A 125 -7.61 1.33 -4.81
C ASP A 125 -9.07 1.06 -5.18
N ILE A 126 -9.49 -0.21 -5.15
CA ILE A 126 -10.87 -0.63 -5.41
C ILE A 126 -11.79 -0.32 -4.23
N ASP A 127 -11.23 -0.17 -3.04
CA ASP A 127 -11.96 0.05 -1.81
C ASP A 127 -12.05 1.53 -1.47
N GLU A 128 -13.27 2.07 -1.40
CA GLU A 128 -13.53 3.48 -1.09
C GLU A 128 -12.91 3.92 0.24
N TRP A 129 -12.84 3.04 1.25
CA TRP A 129 -12.22 3.35 2.53
C TRP A 129 -10.71 3.51 2.41
N SER A 130 -10.07 2.66 1.59
CA SER A 130 -8.66 2.79 1.26
C SER A 130 -8.35 4.11 0.56
N VAL A 131 -9.16 4.50 -0.42
CA VAL A 131 -9.02 5.78 -1.13
C VAL A 131 -9.06 6.97 -0.16
N ARG A 132 -10.11 7.05 0.65
CA ARG A 132 -10.26 8.12 1.66
C ARG A 132 -9.13 8.12 2.68
N ASN A 133 -8.67 6.92 3.07
CA ASN A 133 -7.59 6.80 4.03
C ASN A 133 -6.24 7.23 3.42
N ALA A 134 -5.97 6.90 2.16
CA ALA A 134 -4.78 7.35 1.45
C ALA A 134 -4.74 8.87 1.32
N GLU A 135 -5.86 9.51 0.95
CA GLU A 135 -5.99 10.98 0.92
C GLU A 135 -5.72 11.60 2.29
N HIS A 136 -6.36 11.07 3.35
CA HIS A 136 -6.16 11.52 4.71
C HIS A 136 -4.68 11.41 5.16
N ASN A 137 -4.05 10.27 4.90
CA ASN A 137 -2.65 10.06 5.24
C ASN A 137 -1.70 10.94 4.42
N ALA A 138 -2.03 11.24 3.16
CA ALA A 138 -1.28 12.19 2.36
C ALA A 138 -1.30 13.60 2.98
N GLU A 139 -2.47 14.06 3.42
CA GLU A 139 -2.62 15.32 4.14
C GLU A 139 -1.82 15.33 5.45
N LEU A 140 -1.91 14.27 6.28
CA LEU A 140 -1.12 14.13 7.52
C LEU A 140 0.38 14.27 7.28
N ASN A 141 0.85 13.78 6.14
CA ASN A 141 2.26 13.82 5.75
C ASN A 141 2.66 15.04 4.93
N SER A 142 1.71 15.95 4.64
CA SER A 142 1.93 17.16 3.83
C SER A 142 2.51 16.83 2.45
N VAL A 143 1.96 15.82 1.78
CA VAL A 143 2.26 15.44 0.39
C VAL A 143 0.99 15.43 -0.45
N GLU A 144 1.16 15.58 -1.77
CA GLU A 144 0.07 15.47 -2.72
C GLU A 144 0.09 14.09 -3.37
N LEU A 145 -1.04 13.40 -3.33
CA LEU A 145 -1.31 12.17 -4.07
C LEU A 145 -2.58 12.38 -4.90
N ASP A 146 -2.57 11.95 -6.15
CA ASP A 146 -3.79 11.83 -6.96
C ASP A 146 -4.38 10.43 -6.74
N VAL A 147 -5.38 10.32 -5.86
CA VAL A 147 -5.94 9.03 -5.45
C VAL A 147 -7.25 8.77 -6.16
N LEU A 148 -7.34 7.65 -6.87
CA LEU A 148 -8.48 7.27 -7.70
C LEU A 148 -9.18 6.03 -7.13
N GLU A 149 -10.50 6.05 -7.09
CA GLU A 149 -11.30 4.88 -6.76
C GLU A 149 -11.50 4.01 -8.01
N GLY A 150 -11.10 2.75 -7.93
CA GLY A 150 -11.33 1.77 -8.98
C GLY A 150 -10.21 0.74 -9.10
N ASP A 151 -10.34 -0.10 -10.13
CA ASP A 151 -9.35 -1.10 -10.51
C ASP A 151 -8.44 -0.58 -11.64
N LYS A 152 -7.62 -1.46 -12.25
CA LYS A 152 -6.74 -1.15 -13.38
C LYS A 152 -7.37 -0.30 -14.49
N ARG A 153 -8.70 -0.31 -14.65
CA ARG A 153 -9.41 0.46 -15.69
C ARG A 153 -9.28 1.97 -15.49
N VAL A 154 -8.95 2.45 -14.29
CA VAL A 154 -8.66 3.86 -14.04
C VAL A 154 -7.47 4.35 -14.89
N LEU A 155 -6.52 3.45 -15.22
CA LEU A 155 -5.35 3.77 -16.02
C LEU A 155 -5.69 4.28 -17.43
N SER A 156 -6.84 3.89 -17.97
CA SER A 156 -7.33 4.41 -19.25
C SER A 156 -7.71 5.89 -19.21
N HIS A 157 -7.89 6.46 -18.01
CA HIS A 157 -8.25 7.86 -17.79
C HIS A 157 -7.06 8.70 -17.29
N VAL A 158 -5.94 8.05 -16.99
CA VAL A 158 -4.69 8.73 -16.58
C VAL A 158 -3.83 8.99 -17.80
N ASN A 159 -3.43 10.23 -18.00
CA ASN A 159 -2.60 10.60 -19.13
C ASN A 159 -1.12 10.33 -18.89
N GLY A 160 -0.43 9.91 -19.95
CA GLY A 160 1.03 9.74 -19.96
C GLY A 160 1.47 8.39 -19.39
N VAL A 161 2.78 8.29 -19.18
CA VAL A 161 3.44 7.08 -18.70
C VAL A 161 4.07 7.30 -17.33
N PHE A 162 4.35 6.23 -16.61
CA PHE A 162 4.98 6.25 -15.31
C PHE A 162 6.43 5.76 -15.39
N ASP A 163 7.31 6.39 -14.63
CA ASP A 163 8.71 5.98 -14.50
C ASP A 163 8.86 4.81 -13.53
N VAL A 164 8.01 4.77 -12.49
CA VAL A 164 8.00 3.70 -11.48
C VAL A 164 6.57 3.28 -11.20
N ILE A 165 6.32 1.99 -11.20
CA ILE A 165 5.06 1.38 -10.79
C ILE A 165 5.31 0.54 -9.54
N LEU A 166 4.48 0.72 -8.54
CA LEU A 166 4.47 0.00 -7.27
C LEU A 166 3.20 -0.84 -7.20
N ALA A 167 3.32 -2.13 -6.90
CA ALA A 167 2.17 -2.98 -6.66
C ALA A 167 2.49 -4.01 -5.56
N ASN A 168 2.02 -3.73 -4.35
CA ASN A 168 2.10 -4.65 -3.20
C ASN A 168 0.74 -5.30 -2.98
N ILE A 169 0.33 -6.10 -3.95
CA ILE A 169 -1.00 -6.69 -4.06
C ILE A 169 -0.94 -8.20 -4.27
N ASN A 170 -2.10 -8.84 -4.23
CA ASN A 170 -2.21 -10.28 -4.43
C ASN A 170 -1.68 -10.72 -5.81
N ARG A 171 -0.93 -11.84 -5.86
CA ARG A 171 -0.38 -12.46 -7.07
C ARG A 171 -1.39 -12.56 -8.23
N ASN A 172 -2.61 -13.00 -7.94
CA ASN A 172 -3.60 -13.22 -9.00
C ASN A 172 -4.02 -11.90 -9.65
N ILE A 173 -4.09 -10.83 -8.89
CA ILE A 173 -4.37 -9.48 -9.39
C ILE A 173 -3.17 -8.99 -10.22
N ILE A 174 -1.93 -9.22 -9.77
CA ILE A 174 -0.74 -8.88 -10.56
C ILE A 174 -0.80 -9.54 -11.93
N LEU A 175 -1.07 -10.84 -12.00
CA LEU A 175 -1.16 -11.59 -13.26
C LEU A 175 -2.32 -11.14 -14.15
N GLU A 176 -3.39 -10.65 -13.56
CA GLU A 176 -4.54 -10.12 -14.30
C GLU A 176 -4.28 -8.70 -14.83
N ASP A 177 -3.48 -7.91 -14.12
CA ASP A 177 -3.32 -6.47 -14.36
C ASP A 177 -2.00 -6.10 -15.05
N ILE A 178 -1.08 -7.05 -15.20
CA ILE A 178 0.28 -6.78 -15.69
C ILE A 178 0.30 -6.12 -17.08
N ASP A 179 -0.61 -6.50 -17.97
CA ASP A 179 -0.69 -5.91 -19.32
C ASP A 179 -1.05 -4.42 -19.26
N GLU A 180 -1.96 -4.05 -18.35
CA GLU A 180 -2.33 -2.66 -18.12
C GLU A 180 -1.18 -1.87 -17.49
N PHE A 181 -0.43 -2.48 -16.55
CA PHE A 181 0.76 -1.83 -15.99
C PHE A 181 1.79 -1.54 -17.09
N VAL A 182 2.08 -2.54 -17.93
CA VAL A 182 3.03 -2.39 -19.04
C VAL A 182 2.54 -1.32 -20.04
N SER A 183 1.23 -1.20 -20.27
CA SER A 183 0.66 -0.22 -21.21
C SER A 183 0.94 1.25 -20.83
N VAL A 184 1.19 1.51 -19.55
CA VAL A 184 1.53 2.85 -19.02
C VAL A 184 3.01 3.00 -18.65
N MET A 185 3.88 2.13 -19.19
CA MET A 185 5.33 2.15 -19.00
C MET A 185 6.06 2.52 -20.29
N THR A 186 7.32 2.88 -20.16
CA THR A 186 8.31 2.95 -21.21
C THR A 186 9.39 1.88 -21.01
N THR A 187 10.30 1.72 -21.95
CA THR A 187 11.46 0.80 -21.81
C THR A 187 12.40 1.17 -20.66
N GLU A 188 12.34 2.41 -20.17
CA GLU A 188 13.17 2.91 -19.06
C GLU A 188 12.45 2.82 -17.71
N SER A 189 11.15 2.49 -17.72
CA SER A 189 10.35 2.41 -16.52
C SER A 189 10.72 1.18 -15.69
N LYS A 190 10.47 1.26 -14.39
CA LYS A 190 10.66 0.16 -13.44
C LYS A 190 9.33 -0.23 -12.83
N ILE A 191 9.14 -1.51 -12.59
CA ILE A 191 8.02 -2.02 -11.81
C ILE A 191 8.55 -2.74 -10.56
N ILE A 192 7.98 -2.45 -9.41
CA ILE A 192 8.28 -3.10 -8.13
C ILE A 192 7.04 -3.84 -7.69
N LEU A 193 7.12 -5.15 -7.73
CA LEU A 193 6.02 -6.05 -7.38
C LEU A 193 6.29 -6.77 -6.07
N SER A 194 5.27 -6.96 -5.26
CA SER A 194 5.30 -7.74 -4.03
C SER A 194 3.91 -8.32 -3.72
N GLY A 195 3.80 -9.09 -2.62
CA GLY A 195 2.55 -9.75 -2.24
C GLY A 195 2.41 -11.17 -2.82
N PHE A 196 3.52 -11.79 -3.22
CA PHE A 196 3.59 -13.14 -3.75
C PHE A 196 4.80 -13.91 -3.20
N TYR A 197 4.82 -15.21 -3.36
CA TYR A 197 5.93 -16.07 -2.94
C TYR A 197 6.99 -16.23 -4.05
N GLU A 198 8.22 -16.57 -3.68
CA GLU A 198 9.33 -16.80 -4.62
C GLU A 198 8.97 -17.79 -5.75
N GLN A 199 8.22 -18.84 -5.43
CA GLN A 199 7.75 -19.83 -6.41
C GLN A 199 6.80 -19.26 -7.47
N ASP A 200 6.21 -18.09 -7.22
CA ASP A 200 5.28 -17.42 -8.15
C ASP A 200 6.01 -16.49 -9.13
N ALA A 201 7.26 -16.15 -8.83
CA ALA A 201 8.03 -15.17 -9.61
C ALA A 201 8.19 -15.59 -11.08
N GLU A 202 8.39 -16.88 -11.37
CA GLU A 202 8.52 -17.38 -12.75
C GLU A 202 7.25 -17.11 -13.56
N ALA A 203 6.06 -17.28 -12.96
CA ALA A 203 4.78 -17.04 -13.63
C ALA A 203 4.50 -15.55 -13.88
N ILE A 204 5.07 -14.65 -13.05
CA ILE A 204 4.93 -13.20 -13.20
C ILE A 204 5.88 -12.64 -14.26
N LEU A 205 7.03 -13.30 -14.46
CA LEU A 205 8.07 -12.87 -15.40
C LEU A 205 7.86 -13.39 -16.84
N GLN A 206 6.87 -14.26 -17.07
CA GLN A 206 6.50 -14.78 -18.40
C GLN A 206 5.50 -13.87 -19.11
#